data_267999cfc1c4542439785295e1638cd6
#
_entry.id   267999cfc1c4542439785295e1638cd6
#
_cell.length_a   1.000
_cell.length_b   1.000
_cell.length_c   1.000
_cell.angle_alpha   90.00
_cell.angle_beta   90.00
_cell.angle_gamma   90.00
#
_symmetry.space_group_name_H-M   'P 1'
#
loop_
_entity.id
_entity.type
_entity.pdbx_description
1 polymer ?
#
loop_
_entity_poly.entity_id
_entity_poly.type
_entity_poly.pdbx_seq_one_letter_code
_entity_poly.pdbx_strand_id
1 'polypeptide(L)'
;MGTIQPSQSDYFQSTKGGGHGDYQLYTLAPASVQEMYDFVFDAWDIAFKYRNPVLILSDGAIGQCMEKLYTRDYIPRWTEEERRKNAPWGTWGKPATRDHNIITSLELDSARQEVFNHKLQAKYAEMKEKEVRYEMLNCEDAEYIIVAYGSSSRIAMKAMQMAREKGIKVGLFRLITLFPFPTKQLAEVAAHVKGILCVEMSAGQMIEDVKLATKCGVKTEHFGRFGGIIPTPGEVLEALENKIIK
;
A
#
# COMPACT_ATOMS: atom_id res chain seq x y z
N MET A 1 -0.61 -22.39 13.86
CA MET A 1 0.65 -22.03 13.16
C MET A 1 0.46 -22.29 11.67
N GLY A 2 0.83 -21.33 10.81
CA GLY A 2 0.80 -21.50 9.37
C GLY A 2 2.10 -22.07 8.80
N THR A 3 2.16 -22.23 7.49
CA THR A 3 3.38 -22.56 6.76
C THR A 3 4.31 -21.34 6.72
N ILE A 4 5.62 -21.53 6.67
CA ILE A 4 6.61 -20.45 6.42
C ILE A 4 6.68 -20.25 4.89
N GLN A 5 5.67 -19.66 4.33
CA GLN A 5 5.48 -19.47 2.89
C GLN A 5 4.86 -18.09 2.62
N PRO A 6 4.97 -17.58 1.39
CA PRO A 6 4.41 -16.28 1.03
C PRO A 6 2.92 -16.14 1.31
N SER A 7 2.52 -15.00 1.87
CA SER A 7 1.12 -14.65 2.13
C SER A 7 0.94 -13.14 2.10
N GLN A 8 -0.26 -12.68 1.80
CA GLN A 8 -0.69 -11.28 1.86
C GLN A 8 -1.86 -11.08 2.81
N SER A 9 -2.00 -11.98 3.80
CA SER A 9 -3.11 -11.96 4.77
C SER A 9 -2.99 -10.92 5.88
N ASP A 10 -1.90 -10.15 5.90
CA ASP A 10 -1.68 -9.05 6.85
C ASP A 10 -2.22 -7.69 6.38
N TYR A 11 -2.94 -7.67 5.24
CA TYR A 11 -3.46 -6.45 4.65
C TYR A 11 -4.39 -5.70 5.63
N PHE A 12 -5.37 -6.36 6.23
CA PHE A 12 -6.29 -5.72 7.17
C PHE A 12 -5.57 -5.21 8.42
N GLN A 13 -4.69 -6.00 9.00
CA GLN A 13 -3.89 -5.59 10.16
C GLN A 13 -3.06 -4.35 9.86
N SER A 14 -2.54 -4.24 8.64
CA SER A 14 -1.68 -3.13 8.20
C SER A 14 -2.47 -1.88 7.81
N THR A 15 -3.70 -2.02 7.29
CA THR A 15 -4.48 -0.92 6.72
C THR A 15 -5.71 -0.51 7.53
N LYS A 16 -6.25 -1.41 8.37
CA LYS A 16 -7.47 -1.17 9.17
C LYS A 16 -7.18 -1.01 10.66
N GLY A 17 -5.90 -1.05 11.05
CA GLY A 17 -5.46 -1.00 12.43
C GLY A 17 -5.38 -2.39 13.09
N GLY A 18 -4.32 -2.61 13.88
CA GLY A 18 -4.05 -3.88 14.56
C GLY A 18 -4.52 -3.91 16.02
N GLY A 19 -5.23 -2.89 16.49
CA GLY A 19 -5.70 -2.76 17.87
C GLY A 19 -6.73 -1.67 18.04
N HIS A 20 -6.97 -1.27 19.30
CA HIS A 20 -7.91 -0.22 19.62
C HIS A 20 -7.42 1.17 19.17
N GLY A 21 -8.32 1.97 18.63
CA GLY A 21 -8.10 3.39 18.28
C GLY A 21 -8.21 3.67 16.78
N ASP A 22 -8.24 4.96 16.45
CA ASP A 22 -8.44 5.47 15.09
C ASP A 22 -7.12 5.84 14.40
N TYR A 23 -6.04 5.11 14.73
CA TYR A 23 -4.74 5.32 14.15
C TYR A 23 -4.59 4.64 12.78
N GLN A 24 -3.68 5.17 11.97
CA GLN A 24 -3.34 4.63 10.66
C GLN A 24 -1.81 4.52 10.50
N LEU A 25 -1.35 3.47 9.85
CA LEU A 25 0.04 3.30 9.46
C LEU A 25 0.19 3.60 7.98
N TYR A 26 1.18 4.43 7.63
CA TYR A 26 1.54 4.55 6.22
C TYR A 26 2.16 3.23 5.76
N THR A 27 1.55 2.58 4.75
CA THR A 27 1.93 1.22 4.37
C THR A 27 2.35 1.16 2.91
N LEU A 28 3.61 0.77 2.69
CA LEU A 28 4.22 0.54 1.38
C LEU A 28 4.27 -0.95 1.06
N ALA A 29 3.95 -1.33 -0.17
CA ALA A 29 3.97 -2.71 -0.66
C ALA A 29 4.97 -2.85 -1.83
N PRO A 30 6.23 -3.22 -1.55
CA PRO A 30 7.23 -3.42 -2.58
C PRO A 30 6.91 -4.67 -3.43
N ALA A 31 7.28 -4.64 -4.72
CA ALA A 31 7.15 -5.74 -5.65
C ALA A 31 8.51 -6.27 -6.16
N SER A 32 9.63 -5.71 -5.68
CA SER A 32 10.98 -6.14 -6.06
C SER A 32 11.96 -5.93 -4.92
N VAL A 33 13.14 -6.55 -5.03
CA VAL A 33 14.25 -6.32 -4.09
C VAL A 33 14.74 -4.87 -4.16
N GLN A 34 14.71 -4.24 -5.34
CA GLN A 34 15.06 -2.83 -5.48
C GLN A 34 14.09 -1.94 -4.72
N GLU A 35 12.78 -2.19 -4.80
CA GLU A 35 11.80 -1.42 -4.04
C GLU A 35 11.90 -1.66 -2.53
N MET A 36 12.22 -2.89 -2.10
CA MET A 36 12.51 -3.17 -0.69
C MET A 36 13.62 -2.26 -0.16
N TYR A 37 14.65 -2.04 -0.95
CA TYR A 37 15.76 -1.16 -0.61
C TYR A 37 15.37 0.33 -0.66
N ASP A 38 14.77 0.77 -1.77
CA ASP A 38 14.44 2.18 -1.99
C ASP A 38 13.37 2.69 -1.03
N PHE A 39 12.37 1.86 -0.69
CA PHE A 39 11.29 2.25 0.22
C PHE A 39 11.75 2.47 1.66
N VAL A 40 12.92 1.96 2.05
CA VAL A 40 13.49 2.29 3.37
C VAL A 40 13.80 3.79 3.47
N PHE A 41 14.38 4.38 2.42
CA PHE A 41 14.64 5.83 2.39
C PHE A 41 13.33 6.63 2.40
N ASP A 42 12.38 6.24 1.56
CA ASP A 42 11.06 6.86 1.52
C ASP A 42 10.32 6.76 2.87
N ALA A 43 10.42 5.60 3.52
CA ALA A 43 9.79 5.36 4.81
C ALA A 43 10.32 6.31 5.89
N TRP A 44 11.63 6.54 5.93
CA TRP A 44 12.22 7.52 6.85
C TRP A 44 11.76 8.94 6.58
N ASP A 45 11.71 9.37 5.32
CA ASP A 45 11.24 10.70 4.94
C ASP A 45 9.77 10.92 5.33
N ILE A 46 8.91 9.94 5.06
CA ILE A 46 7.48 9.99 5.43
C ILE A 46 7.30 9.96 6.95
N ALA A 47 8.03 9.08 7.63
CA ALA A 47 7.96 8.97 9.09
C ALA A 47 8.32 10.28 9.77
N PHE A 48 9.37 10.96 9.31
CA PHE A 48 9.77 12.28 9.82
C PHE A 48 8.75 13.37 9.48
N LYS A 49 8.31 13.43 8.22
CA LYS A 49 7.37 14.46 7.75
C LYS A 49 6.08 14.46 8.55
N TYR A 50 5.50 13.29 8.76
CA TYR A 50 4.19 13.14 9.40
C TYR A 50 4.27 12.75 10.88
N ARG A 51 5.46 12.50 11.40
CA ARG A 51 5.64 11.91 12.74
C ARG A 51 4.70 10.73 12.93
N ASN A 52 4.81 9.77 12.00
CA ASN A 52 3.93 8.61 11.91
C ASN A 52 4.74 7.36 11.62
N PRO A 53 4.44 6.21 12.23
CA PRO A 53 5.07 4.97 11.84
C PRO A 53 4.78 4.64 10.38
N VAL A 54 5.78 4.07 9.71
CA VAL A 54 5.68 3.57 8.33
C VAL A 54 5.94 2.07 8.34
N LEU A 55 5.11 1.34 7.64
CA LEU A 55 5.22 -0.09 7.46
C LEU A 55 5.63 -0.41 6.02
N ILE A 56 6.67 -1.20 5.84
CA ILE A 56 7.01 -1.83 4.56
C ILE A 56 6.48 -3.25 4.62
N LEU A 57 5.36 -3.49 3.94
CA LEU A 57 4.66 -4.76 3.92
C LEU A 57 5.12 -5.58 2.72
N SER A 58 6.02 -6.50 2.96
CA SER A 58 6.52 -7.46 1.98
C SER A 58 6.03 -8.87 2.30
N ASP A 59 6.07 -9.73 1.32
CA ASP A 59 5.79 -11.16 1.49
C ASP A 59 7.06 -12.02 1.40
N GLY A 60 6.95 -13.30 1.79
CA GLY A 60 8.08 -14.22 1.83
C GLY A 60 8.68 -14.55 0.45
N ALA A 61 7.98 -14.30 -0.67
CA ALA A 61 8.55 -14.50 -1.99
C ALA A 61 9.59 -13.43 -2.30
N ILE A 62 9.26 -12.15 -2.08
CA ILE A 62 10.21 -11.05 -2.27
C ILE A 62 11.33 -11.12 -1.23
N GLY A 63 11.00 -11.45 0.03
CA GLY A 63 12.00 -11.57 1.10
C GLY A 63 13.06 -12.65 0.88
N GLN A 64 12.80 -13.62 0.01
CA GLN A 64 13.72 -14.70 -0.35
C GLN A 64 14.30 -14.56 -1.77
N CYS A 65 13.84 -13.61 -2.56
CA CYS A 65 14.35 -13.36 -3.90
C CYS A 65 15.78 -12.81 -3.87
N MET A 66 16.58 -13.25 -4.83
CA MET A 66 17.85 -12.63 -5.18
C MET A 66 17.71 -11.92 -6.52
N GLU A 67 17.81 -10.61 -6.52
CA GLU A 67 17.75 -9.78 -7.72
C GLU A 67 18.94 -8.83 -7.75
N LYS A 68 19.29 -8.32 -8.92
CA LYS A 68 20.31 -7.29 -9.04
C LYS A 68 19.85 -6.03 -8.31
N LEU A 69 20.69 -5.52 -7.41
CA LEU A 69 20.42 -4.32 -6.63
C LEU A 69 21.35 -3.19 -7.05
N TYR A 70 20.79 -2.02 -7.31
CA TYR A 70 21.53 -0.78 -7.51
C TYR A 70 21.46 0.04 -6.22
N THR A 71 22.58 0.11 -5.52
CA THR A 71 22.69 0.92 -4.31
C THR A 71 22.89 2.38 -4.67
N ARG A 72 22.35 3.27 -3.84
CA ARG A 72 22.52 4.72 -3.92
C ARG A 72 22.74 5.31 -2.54
N ASP A 73 23.33 6.47 -2.49
CA ASP A 73 23.38 7.23 -1.25
C ASP A 73 22.01 7.78 -0.89
N TYR A 74 21.75 7.84 0.40
CA TYR A 74 20.56 8.51 0.89
C TYR A 74 20.72 10.03 0.76
N ILE A 75 19.84 10.65 0.03
CA ILE A 75 19.72 12.11 -0.08
C ILE A 75 18.54 12.53 0.78
N PRO A 76 18.80 13.15 1.96
CA PRO A 76 17.71 13.57 2.84
C PRO A 76 16.77 14.55 2.14
N ARG A 77 15.46 14.39 2.33
CA ARG A 77 14.43 15.32 1.83
C ARG A 77 14.55 16.72 2.44
N TRP A 78 15.11 16.79 3.65
CA TRP A 78 15.34 18.02 4.38
C TRP A 78 16.79 18.16 4.80
N THR A 79 17.28 19.40 4.82
CA THR A 79 18.54 19.76 5.45
C THR A 79 18.51 19.45 6.96
N GLU A 80 19.67 19.42 7.61
CA GLU A 80 19.73 19.22 9.05
C GLU A 80 19.04 20.36 9.81
N GLU A 81 19.15 21.60 9.34
CA GLU A 81 18.48 22.75 9.93
C GLU A 81 16.96 22.63 9.83
N GLU A 82 16.43 22.28 8.67
CA GLU A 82 14.98 22.04 8.46
C GLU A 82 14.48 20.89 9.34
N ARG A 83 15.25 19.80 9.46
CA ARG A 83 14.90 18.70 10.37
C ARG A 83 14.83 19.14 11.82
N ARG A 84 15.80 19.91 12.30
CA ARG A 84 15.80 20.45 13.67
C ARG A 84 14.60 21.36 13.91
N LYS A 85 14.27 22.21 12.95
CA LYS A 85 13.12 23.12 13.01
C LYS A 85 11.78 22.36 13.00
N ASN A 86 11.64 21.38 12.13
CA ASN A 86 10.38 20.65 11.93
C ASN A 86 10.20 19.48 12.92
N ALA A 87 11.27 19.02 13.54
CA ALA A 87 11.26 17.97 14.56
C ALA A 87 11.82 18.44 15.91
N PRO A 88 11.21 19.44 16.58
CA PRO A 88 11.69 19.95 17.86
C PRO A 88 11.63 18.90 18.98
N TRP A 89 10.94 17.81 18.76
CA TRP A 89 10.84 16.63 19.62
C TRP A 89 12.02 15.66 19.46
N GLY A 90 12.88 15.86 18.48
CA GLY A 90 14.02 14.99 18.21
C GLY A 90 15.11 15.07 19.28
N THR A 91 16.06 14.15 19.23
CA THR A 91 17.17 14.03 20.20
C THR A 91 18.35 14.95 19.87
N TRP A 92 18.06 16.19 19.55
CA TRP A 92 19.06 17.23 19.17
C TRP A 92 19.75 17.89 20.36
N GLY A 93 19.47 17.45 21.59
CA GLY A 93 19.82 18.13 22.81
C GLY A 93 18.74 19.09 23.29
N LYS A 94 18.78 19.42 24.59
CA LYS A 94 17.86 20.38 25.20
C LYS A 94 18.45 21.79 25.09
N PRO A 95 17.81 22.72 24.34
CA PRO A 95 18.24 24.14 24.39
C PRO A 95 17.89 24.75 25.72
N ALA A 96 18.63 25.79 26.14
CA ALA A 96 18.39 26.52 27.40
C ALA A 96 17.05 27.25 27.42
N THR A 97 16.45 27.48 26.25
CA THR A 97 15.21 28.28 26.07
C THR A 97 13.92 27.50 26.32
N ARG A 98 13.96 26.20 26.61
CA ARG A 98 12.77 25.39 26.90
C ARG A 98 13.05 24.28 27.92
N ASP A 99 11.98 23.75 28.49
CA ASP A 99 12.01 22.55 29.33
C ASP A 99 12.17 21.25 28.54
N HIS A 100 12.19 20.13 29.23
CA HIS A 100 12.26 18.82 28.63
C HIS A 100 11.06 18.55 27.69
N ASN A 101 11.30 17.80 26.63
CA ASN A 101 10.19 17.21 25.88
C ASN A 101 9.60 16.05 26.69
N ILE A 102 8.33 16.16 27.01
CA ILE A 102 7.55 15.06 27.56
C ILE A 102 6.78 14.45 26.39
N ILE A 103 7.14 13.22 26.02
CA ILE A 103 6.49 12.48 24.94
C ILE A 103 5.78 11.28 25.57
N THR A 104 4.46 11.36 25.60
CA THR A 104 3.59 10.31 26.15
C THR A 104 2.35 10.18 25.29
N SER A 105 1.78 8.98 25.26
CA SER A 105 0.47 8.70 24.68
C SER A 105 -0.66 8.70 25.72
N LEU A 106 -0.31 8.84 27.01
CA LEU A 106 -1.30 8.84 28.07
C LEU A 106 -2.05 10.17 28.10
N GLU A 107 -3.35 10.13 27.86
CA GLU A 107 -4.30 11.22 28.05
C GLU A 107 -5.56 10.67 28.72
N LEU A 108 -5.88 11.17 29.90
CA LEU A 108 -7.04 10.73 30.70
C LEU A 108 -8.23 11.69 30.57
N ASP A 109 -8.03 12.87 30.05
CA ASP A 109 -9.10 13.81 29.77
C ASP A 109 -9.69 13.56 28.37
N SER A 110 -10.96 13.18 28.33
CA SER A 110 -11.63 12.82 27.08
C SER A 110 -11.69 13.97 26.07
N ALA A 111 -11.87 15.21 26.52
CA ALA A 111 -11.95 16.36 25.63
C ALA A 111 -10.57 16.65 24.99
N ARG A 112 -9.48 16.52 25.75
CA ARG A 112 -8.13 16.65 25.21
C ARG A 112 -7.78 15.51 24.26
N GLN A 113 -8.22 14.30 24.58
CA GLN A 113 -8.03 13.14 23.69
C GLN A 113 -8.78 13.33 22.36
N GLU A 114 -9.99 13.88 22.37
CA GLU A 114 -10.74 14.19 21.15
C GLU A 114 -10.02 15.22 20.27
N VAL A 115 -9.50 16.30 20.88
CA VAL A 115 -8.68 17.30 20.14
C VAL A 115 -7.45 16.65 19.51
N PHE A 116 -6.79 15.74 20.22
CA PHE A 116 -5.65 15.00 19.67
C PHE A 116 -6.07 14.10 18.49
N ASN A 117 -7.19 13.41 18.59
CA ASN A 117 -7.72 12.58 17.51
C ASN A 117 -8.08 13.41 16.27
N HIS A 118 -8.69 14.58 16.43
CA HIS A 118 -8.91 15.51 15.31
C HIS A 118 -7.61 15.88 14.59
N LYS A 119 -6.53 16.13 15.33
CA LYS A 119 -5.20 16.38 14.76
C LYS A 119 -4.68 15.17 13.98
N LEU A 120 -4.86 13.95 14.50
CA LEU A 120 -4.49 12.73 13.80
C LEU A 120 -5.28 12.56 12.49
N GLN A 121 -6.59 12.78 12.53
CA GLN A 121 -7.43 12.66 11.34
C GLN A 121 -7.06 13.70 10.26
N ALA A 122 -6.74 14.94 10.65
CA ALA A 122 -6.25 15.96 9.73
C ALA A 122 -4.93 15.53 9.05
N LYS A 123 -3.99 14.95 9.81
CA LYS A 123 -2.76 14.36 9.28
C LYS A 123 -3.03 13.25 8.27
N TYR A 124 -3.94 12.33 8.57
CA TYR A 124 -4.29 11.24 7.67
C TYR A 124 -5.01 11.73 6.41
N ALA A 125 -5.83 12.78 6.51
CA ALA A 125 -6.44 13.41 5.34
C ALA A 125 -5.37 14.00 4.41
N GLU A 126 -4.34 14.65 4.95
CA GLU A 126 -3.22 15.15 4.18
C GLU A 126 -2.42 14.01 3.51
N MET A 127 -2.16 12.91 4.22
CA MET A 127 -1.51 11.74 3.64
C MET A 127 -2.33 11.16 2.48
N LYS A 128 -3.64 11.03 2.62
CA LYS A 128 -4.55 10.54 1.59
C LYS A 128 -4.56 11.41 0.33
N GLU A 129 -4.24 12.68 0.46
CA GLU A 129 -4.18 13.59 -0.69
C GLU A 129 -2.80 13.62 -1.36
N LYS A 130 -1.72 13.57 -0.56
CA LYS A 130 -0.37 13.88 -1.04
C LYS A 130 0.56 12.69 -1.18
N GLU A 131 0.29 11.58 -0.50
CA GLU A 131 1.26 10.46 -0.39
C GLU A 131 0.77 9.15 -0.99
N VAL A 132 -0.25 9.21 -1.81
CA VAL A 132 -0.75 8.05 -2.55
C VAL A 132 0.24 7.68 -3.64
N ARG A 133 0.58 6.37 -3.74
CA ARG A 133 1.44 5.82 -4.80
C ARG A 133 0.83 4.59 -5.43
N TYR A 134 0.86 4.55 -6.74
CA TYR A 134 0.34 3.45 -7.56
C TYR A 134 1.04 3.44 -8.91
N GLU A 135 0.84 2.40 -9.67
CA GLU A 135 1.32 2.28 -11.04
C GLU A 135 0.19 1.75 -11.93
N MET A 136 0.07 2.30 -13.12
CA MET A 136 -0.89 1.86 -14.13
C MET A 136 -0.14 1.36 -15.36
N LEU A 137 -0.40 0.12 -15.73
CA LEU A 137 0.18 -0.51 -16.91
C LEU A 137 -0.92 -0.88 -17.88
N ASN A 138 -0.89 -0.29 -19.08
CA ASN A 138 -1.88 -0.52 -20.16
C ASN A 138 -3.33 -0.29 -19.71
N CYS A 139 -3.57 0.67 -18.82
CA CYS A 139 -4.93 0.98 -18.35
C CYS A 139 -5.69 1.94 -19.29
N GLU A 140 -5.01 2.65 -20.21
CA GLU A 140 -5.60 3.67 -21.07
C GLU A 140 -6.62 3.12 -22.08
N ASP A 141 -6.38 1.90 -22.59
CA ASP A 141 -7.24 1.23 -23.57
C ASP A 141 -7.92 -0.02 -23.00
N ALA A 142 -7.81 -0.23 -21.67
CA ALA A 142 -8.27 -1.44 -21.03
C ALA A 142 -9.79 -1.52 -20.95
N GLU A 143 -10.33 -2.69 -21.30
CA GLU A 143 -11.73 -3.05 -21.04
C GLU A 143 -11.91 -3.74 -19.68
N TYR A 144 -10.83 -4.33 -19.17
CA TYR A 144 -10.76 -4.99 -17.87
C TYR A 144 -9.48 -4.60 -17.17
N ILE A 145 -9.48 -4.55 -15.86
CA ILE A 145 -8.25 -4.34 -15.08
C ILE A 145 -8.04 -5.43 -14.05
N ILE A 146 -6.78 -5.72 -13.79
CA ILE A 146 -6.35 -6.49 -12.62
C ILE A 146 -5.85 -5.50 -11.59
N VAL A 147 -6.28 -5.64 -10.33
CA VAL A 147 -5.75 -4.87 -9.20
C VAL A 147 -4.94 -5.82 -8.33
N ALA A 148 -3.69 -5.47 -8.04
CA ALA A 148 -2.78 -6.30 -7.26
C ALA A 148 -1.68 -5.46 -6.59
N TYR A 149 -0.99 -6.04 -5.61
CA TYR A 149 0.20 -5.45 -4.98
C TYR A 149 1.27 -6.50 -4.71
N GLY A 150 2.49 -6.06 -4.41
CA GLY A 150 3.60 -6.93 -4.03
C GLY A 150 3.87 -8.03 -5.07
N SER A 151 4.16 -9.24 -4.63
CA SER A 151 4.41 -10.40 -5.51
C SER A 151 3.24 -10.72 -6.43
N SER A 152 1.99 -10.55 -5.95
CA SER A 152 0.80 -10.78 -6.78
C SER A 152 0.75 -9.85 -7.99
N SER A 153 1.27 -8.62 -7.89
CA SER A 153 1.31 -7.68 -9.03
C SER A 153 2.27 -8.15 -10.14
N ARG A 154 3.37 -8.80 -9.79
CA ARG A 154 4.30 -9.39 -10.79
C ARG A 154 3.64 -10.52 -11.57
N ILE A 155 2.89 -11.36 -10.87
CA ILE A 155 2.14 -12.46 -11.47
C ILE A 155 1.02 -11.92 -12.36
N ALA A 156 0.28 -10.93 -11.85
CA ALA A 156 -0.78 -10.24 -12.57
C ALA A 156 -0.28 -9.54 -13.84
N MET A 157 0.91 -8.95 -13.81
CA MET A 157 1.55 -8.35 -14.97
C MET A 157 1.78 -9.38 -16.10
N LYS A 158 2.26 -10.58 -15.75
CA LYS A 158 2.43 -11.63 -16.76
C LYS A 158 1.09 -12.15 -17.28
N ALA A 159 0.09 -12.29 -16.40
CA ALA A 159 -1.27 -12.67 -16.82
C ALA A 159 -1.89 -11.63 -17.77
N MET A 160 -1.71 -10.33 -17.48
CA MET A 160 -2.13 -9.23 -18.34
C MET A 160 -1.48 -9.33 -19.72
N GLN A 161 -0.17 -9.58 -19.81
CA GLN A 161 0.52 -9.78 -21.09
C GLN A 161 -0.07 -10.95 -21.88
N MET A 162 -0.26 -12.09 -21.23
CA MET A 162 -0.88 -13.29 -21.85
C MET A 162 -2.31 -13.02 -22.34
N ALA A 163 -3.10 -12.24 -21.60
CA ALA A 163 -4.44 -11.82 -22.02
C ALA A 163 -4.38 -10.95 -23.27
N ARG A 164 -3.46 -9.99 -23.33
CA ARG A 164 -3.26 -9.11 -24.48
C ARG A 164 -2.77 -9.86 -25.71
N GLU A 165 -1.94 -10.88 -25.55
CA GLU A 165 -1.54 -11.80 -26.65
C GLU A 165 -2.76 -12.54 -27.26
N LYS A 166 -3.82 -12.75 -26.47
CA LYS A 166 -5.12 -13.28 -26.93
C LYS A 166 -6.09 -12.21 -27.47
N GLY A 167 -5.66 -10.94 -27.53
CA GLY A 167 -6.50 -9.83 -28.00
C GLY A 167 -7.45 -9.25 -26.93
N ILE A 168 -7.33 -9.66 -25.67
CA ILE A 168 -8.15 -9.15 -24.56
C ILE A 168 -7.48 -7.89 -23.99
N LYS A 169 -8.16 -6.76 -24.02
CA LYS A 169 -7.65 -5.47 -23.51
C LYS A 169 -7.68 -5.42 -21.98
N VAL A 170 -6.63 -5.89 -21.35
CA VAL A 170 -6.45 -5.91 -19.91
C VAL A 170 -5.39 -4.92 -19.49
N GLY A 171 -5.64 -4.16 -18.42
CA GLY A 171 -4.66 -3.32 -17.72
C GLY A 171 -4.34 -3.87 -16.34
N LEU A 172 -3.24 -3.41 -15.77
CA LEU A 172 -2.86 -3.66 -14.38
C LEU A 172 -2.82 -2.35 -13.60
N PHE A 173 -3.62 -2.28 -12.55
CA PHE A 173 -3.54 -1.23 -11.53
C PHE A 173 -2.80 -1.81 -10.33
N ARG A 174 -1.53 -1.42 -10.18
CA ARG A 174 -0.68 -1.88 -9.09
C ARG A 174 -0.72 -0.90 -7.93
N LEU A 175 -1.04 -1.39 -6.73
CA LEU A 175 -0.91 -0.62 -5.51
C LEU A 175 0.55 -0.61 -5.05
N ILE A 176 1.08 0.57 -4.76
CA ILE A 176 2.37 0.78 -4.09
C ILE A 176 2.11 1.17 -2.64
N THR A 177 1.18 2.09 -2.38
CA THR A 177 0.66 2.32 -1.03
C THR A 177 -0.62 1.52 -0.82
N LEU A 178 -0.70 0.84 0.33
CA LEU A 178 -1.93 0.19 0.78
C LEU A 178 -2.72 1.11 1.72
N PHE A 179 -2.04 1.91 2.50
CA PHE A 179 -2.55 3.10 3.15
C PHE A 179 -1.55 4.25 2.96
N PRO A 180 -1.98 5.39 2.41
CA PRO A 180 -3.30 5.68 1.87
C PRO A 180 -3.61 4.88 0.59
N PHE A 181 -4.86 4.44 0.47
CA PHE A 181 -5.33 3.72 -0.72
C PHE A 181 -5.61 4.69 -1.88
N PRO A 182 -5.27 4.37 -3.15
CA PRO A 182 -5.47 5.23 -4.32
C PRO A 182 -6.95 5.26 -4.79
N THR A 183 -7.83 5.67 -3.90
CA THR A 183 -9.29 5.63 -4.10
C THR A 183 -9.75 6.45 -5.31
N LYS A 184 -9.25 7.68 -5.45
CA LYS A 184 -9.65 8.57 -6.56
C LYS A 184 -9.21 8.01 -7.90
N GLN A 185 -7.95 7.59 -8.00
CA GLN A 185 -7.32 7.11 -9.23
C GLN A 185 -7.93 5.78 -9.68
N LEU A 186 -8.20 4.89 -8.74
CA LEU A 186 -8.87 3.64 -9.06
C LEU A 186 -10.32 3.86 -9.50
N ALA A 187 -11.04 4.80 -8.87
CA ALA A 187 -12.39 5.17 -9.28
C ALA A 187 -12.44 5.75 -10.70
N GLU A 188 -11.44 6.56 -11.09
CA GLU A 188 -11.31 7.10 -12.44
C GLU A 188 -11.14 5.98 -13.48
N VAL A 189 -10.25 5.03 -13.23
CA VAL A 189 -10.04 3.87 -14.12
C VAL A 189 -11.30 2.99 -14.15
N ALA A 190 -11.90 2.74 -13.00
CA ALA A 190 -13.10 1.90 -12.88
C ALA A 190 -14.31 2.44 -13.64
N ALA A 191 -14.39 3.74 -13.87
CA ALA A 191 -15.48 4.37 -14.63
C ALA A 191 -15.52 3.98 -16.11
N HIS A 192 -14.42 3.43 -16.64
CA HIS A 192 -14.26 3.14 -18.07
C HIS A 192 -14.13 1.64 -18.38
N VAL A 193 -14.02 0.78 -17.36
CA VAL A 193 -13.82 -0.66 -17.54
C VAL A 193 -15.09 -1.46 -17.25
N LYS A 194 -15.19 -2.63 -17.86
CA LYS A 194 -16.31 -3.56 -17.71
C LYS A 194 -16.20 -4.44 -16.47
N GLY A 195 -15.00 -4.61 -15.94
CA GLY A 195 -14.77 -5.46 -14.76
C GLY A 195 -13.37 -5.38 -14.20
N ILE A 196 -13.27 -5.74 -12.92
CA ILE A 196 -12.05 -5.71 -12.11
C ILE A 196 -11.81 -7.09 -11.50
N LEU A 197 -10.61 -7.65 -11.68
CA LEU A 197 -10.15 -8.82 -10.95
C LEU A 197 -9.14 -8.39 -9.87
N CYS A 198 -9.47 -8.60 -8.60
CA CYS A 198 -8.53 -8.42 -7.51
C CYS A 198 -7.70 -9.68 -7.31
N VAL A 199 -6.38 -9.57 -7.38
CA VAL A 199 -5.45 -10.70 -7.22
C VAL A 199 -4.59 -10.50 -5.99
N GLU A 200 -4.71 -11.41 -5.02
CA GLU A 200 -4.00 -11.33 -3.75
C GLU A 200 -3.75 -12.72 -3.16
N MET A 201 -2.65 -12.90 -2.43
CA MET A 201 -2.35 -14.16 -1.72
C MET A 201 -3.05 -14.18 -0.34
N SER A 202 -4.38 -14.06 -0.37
CA SER A 202 -5.27 -14.08 0.79
C SER A 202 -6.67 -14.56 0.38
N ALA A 203 -7.55 -14.70 1.35
CA ALA A 203 -8.96 -15.07 1.12
C ALA A 203 -9.86 -13.87 0.72
N GLY A 204 -9.27 -12.72 0.41
CA GLY A 204 -9.98 -11.50 0.00
C GLY A 204 -10.00 -10.45 1.10
N GLN A 205 -8.99 -9.59 1.12
CA GLN A 205 -8.89 -8.45 2.04
C GLN A 205 -8.80 -7.12 1.26
N MET A 206 -7.89 -7.01 0.30
CA MET A 206 -7.73 -5.83 -0.54
C MET A 206 -9.00 -5.54 -1.38
N ILE A 207 -9.72 -6.57 -1.80
CA ILE A 207 -10.95 -6.42 -2.59
C ILE A 207 -12.00 -5.54 -1.91
N GLU A 208 -12.03 -5.49 -0.58
CA GLU A 208 -12.97 -4.62 0.14
C GLU A 208 -12.67 -3.14 -0.12
N ASP A 209 -11.39 -2.74 -0.09
CA ASP A 209 -11.00 -1.37 -0.42
C ASP A 209 -11.21 -1.05 -1.91
N VAL A 210 -11.00 -2.01 -2.80
CA VAL A 210 -11.31 -1.87 -4.22
C VAL A 210 -12.82 -1.63 -4.43
N LYS A 211 -13.68 -2.41 -3.78
CA LYS A 211 -15.14 -2.22 -3.84
C LYS A 211 -15.59 -0.89 -3.25
N LEU A 212 -14.98 -0.47 -2.14
CA LEU A 212 -15.24 0.85 -1.55
C LEU A 212 -14.82 1.99 -2.50
N ALA A 213 -13.64 1.89 -3.09
CA ALA A 213 -13.12 2.90 -4.02
C ALA A 213 -14.01 3.05 -5.26
N THR A 214 -14.51 1.94 -5.80
CA THR A 214 -15.37 1.91 -6.99
C THR A 214 -16.86 2.09 -6.66
N LYS A 215 -17.21 2.25 -5.38
CA LYS A 215 -18.59 2.32 -4.88
C LYS A 215 -19.45 1.14 -5.35
N CYS A 216 -18.83 -0.02 -5.52
CA CYS A 216 -19.42 -1.23 -6.10
C CYS A 216 -20.09 -1.01 -7.49
N GLY A 217 -19.69 0.02 -8.21
CA GLY A 217 -20.29 0.42 -9.50
C GLY A 217 -19.83 -0.40 -10.71
N VAL A 218 -18.82 -1.25 -10.54
CA VAL A 218 -18.29 -2.13 -11.58
C VAL A 218 -18.17 -3.56 -11.05
N LYS A 219 -18.39 -4.56 -11.92
CA LYS A 219 -18.23 -5.97 -11.58
C LYS A 219 -16.80 -6.19 -11.03
N THR A 220 -16.69 -6.59 -9.77
CA THR A 220 -15.42 -6.77 -9.08
C THR A 220 -15.38 -8.11 -8.38
N GLU A 221 -14.47 -8.98 -8.82
CA GLU A 221 -14.31 -10.34 -8.33
C GLU A 221 -12.91 -10.56 -7.74
N HIS A 222 -12.84 -11.52 -6.83
CA HIS A 222 -11.60 -11.93 -6.18
C HIS A 222 -11.04 -13.20 -6.81
N PHE A 223 -9.71 -13.21 -6.99
CA PHE A 223 -8.94 -14.42 -7.17
C PHE A 223 -7.76 -14.42 -6.21
N GLY A 224 -7.64 -15.46 -5.39
CA GLY A 224 -6.57 -15.61 -4.42
C GLY A 224 -6.20 -17.06 -4.18
N ARG A 225 -4.95 -17.22 -3.75
CA ARG A 225 -4.42 -18.46 -3.16
C ARG A 225 -4.00 -18.12 -1.74
N PHE A 226 -4.09 -19.07 -0.84
CA PHE A 226 -3.77 -18.86 0.57
C PHE A 226 -3.12 -20.12 1.15
N GLY A 227 -2.62 -20.04 2.41
CA GLY A 227 -1.88 -21.13 3.01
C GLY A 227 -0.48 -21.32 2.44
N GLY A 228 0.09 -20.28 1.77
CA GLY A 228 1.44 -20.30 1.24
C GLY A 228 1.57 -20.70 -0.23
N ILE A 229 0.46 -20.87 -0.92
CA ILE A 229 0.48 -21.17 -2.36
C ILE A 229 0.52 -19.87 -3.15
N ILE A 230 1.49 -19.77 -4.05
CA ILE A 230 1.66 -18.65 -4.98
C ILE A 230 0.82 -18.95 -6.23
N PRO A 231 -0.06 -18.05 -6.68
CA PRO A 231 -0.80 -18.24 -7.93
C PRO A 231 0.14 -18.21 -9.14
N THR A 232 -0.25 -18.89 -10.21
CA THR A 232 0.43 -18.82 -11.49
C THR A 232 -0.24 -17.78 -12.40
N PRO A 233 0.49 -17.20 -13.39
CA PRO A 233 -0.12 -16.31 -14.39
C PRO A 233 -1.27 -16.94 -15.16
N GLY A 234 -1.19 -18.25 -15.44
CA GLY A 234 -2.25 -19.01 -16.11
C GLY A 234 -3.53 -19.08 -15.29
N GLU A 235 -3.43 -19.35 -13.98
CA GLU A 235 -4.58 -19.36 -13.06
C GLU A 235 -5.23 -17.99 -12.95
N VAL A 236 -4.44 -16.91 -12.95
CA VAL A 236 -4.96 -15.53 -12.93
C VAL A 236 -5.71 -15.21 -14.22
N LEU A 237 -5.16 -15.62 -15.37
CA LEU A 237 -5.82 -15.44 -16.67
C LEU A 237 -7.12 -16.23 -16.76
N GLU A 238 -7.12 -17.48 -16.33
CA GLU A 238 -8.32 -18.31 -16.28
C GLU A 238 -9.39 -17.71 -15.37
N ALA A 239 -8.99 -17.19 -14.22
CA ALA A 239 -9.90 -16.50 -13.30
C ALA A 239 -10.49 -15.22 -13.92
N LEU A 240 -9.70 -14.45 -14.65
CA LEU A 240 -10.17 -13.27 -15.38
C LEU A 240 -11.22 -13.67 -16.45
N GLU A 241 -10.92 -14.67 -17.27
CA GLU A 241 -11.81 -15.16 -18.32
C GLU A 241 -13.14 -15.69 -17.74
N ASN A 242 -13.08 -16.45 -16.65
CA ASN A 242 -14.24 -17.13 -16.10
C ASN A 242 -15.10 -16.27 -15.16
N LYS A 243 -14.49 -15.37 -14.39
CA LYS A 243 -15.20 -14.57 -13.38
C LYS A 243 -15.59 -13.18 -13.87
N ILE A 244 -14.82 -12.61 -14.78
CA ILE A 244 -14.99 -11.22 -15.21
C ILE A 244 -15.56 -11.13 -16.62
N ILE A 245 -14.98 -11.86 -17.58
CA ILE A 245 -15.31 -11.71 -19.02
C ILE A 245 -16.58 -12.47 -19.39
N LYS A 246 -16.75 -13.69 -18.91
CA LYS A 246 -17.97 -14.50 -19.07
C LYS A 246 -19.04 -14.05 -18.06
#